data_55564e7810aa94addfe18bec7dfea487
#
_entry.id   55564e7810aa94addfe18bec7dfea487
#
_cell.length_a   1.000
_cell.length_b   1.000
_cell.length_c   1.000
_cell.angle_alpha   90.00
_cell.angle_beta   90.00
_cell.angle_gamma   90.00
#
_symmetry.space_group_name_H-M   'P 1'
#
loop_
_entity.id
_entity.type
_entity.pdbx_description
1 polymer ?
#
loop_
_entity_poly.entity_id
_entity_poly.type
_entity_poly.pdbx_seq_one_letter_code
_entity_poly.pdbx_strand_id
1 'polypeptide(L)'
;MATRNRMPPWHEIFKAPSGHELLIRPIRPEDGAPLQAAFSLFGPEEIRDRFLQAVTELSPETTQRLTHPNPKTEITLVAAESLPAGEAVVGAVARASIIPGTREAEYAILISRFLIGQGLGRQLMRKLVKWGRGKYLDRLYGDVAAENEPMLSLIHI
;
A
#
# COMPACT_ATOMS: atom_id res chain seq x y z
N MET A 1 2.59 -30.27 -14.94
CA MET A 1 2.19 -29.65 -14.89
C MET A 1 2.40 -28.65 -15.32
N ALA A 2 2.01 -28.67 -15.91
CA ALA A 2 2.41 -27.61 -16.43
C ALA A 2 2.64 -26.67 -15.47
N THR A 3 3.62 -26.15 -15.63
CA THR A 3 3.95 -25.21 -14.78
C THR A 3 3.13 -24.07 -14.96
N ARG A 4 2.52 -23.65 -13.97
CA ARG A 4 1.84 -22.52 -14.04
C ARG A 4 2.74 -21.46 -13.72
N ASN A 5 2.69 -20.35 -14.35
CA ASN A 5 3.42 -19.17 -13.99
C ASN A 5 2.68 -18.49 -12.89
N ARG A 6 2.78 -19.08 -11.73
CA ARG A 6 2.17 -18.46 -10.58
C ARG A 6 3.06 -17.35 -10.08
N MET A 7 2.47 -16.22 -9.78
CA MET A 7 3.22 -15.15 -9.16
C MET A 7 3.54 -15.51 -7.71
N PRO A 8 4.65 -14.99 -7.16
CA PRO A 8 4.97 -15.19 -5.75
C PRO A 8 3.84 -14.67 -4.85
N PRO A 9 3.79 -15.08 -3.59
CA PRO A 9 2.77 -14.59 -2.67
C PRO A 9 2.71 -13.07 -2.64
N TRP A 10 1.51 -12.53 -2.55
CA TRP A 10 1.24 -11.10 -2.49
C TRP A 10 1.56 -10.34 -3.78
N HIS A 11 1.85 -11.04 -4.87
CA HIS A 11 2.06 -10.42 -6.17
C HIS A 11 0.83 -10.57 -7.04
N GLU A 12 0.43 -9.51 -7.70
CA GLU A 12 -0.72 -9.53 -8.60
C GLU A 12 -0.64 -8.40 -9.60
N ILE A 13 -1.00 -8.67 -10.84
CA ILE A 13 -1.07 -7.62 -11.86
C ILE A 13 -2.41 -6.90 -11.72
N PHE A 14 -2.36 -5.58 -11.67
CA PHE A 14 -3.54 -4.74 -11.70
C PHE A 14 -3.63 -4.07 -13.07
N LYS A 15 -4.75 -4.26 -13.75
CA LYS A 15 -5.01 -3.59 -15.03
C LYS A 15 -6.07 -2.54 -14.82
N ALA A 16 -5.68 -1.28 -14.96
CA ALA A 16 -6.60 -0.17 -14.81
C ALA A 16 -7.45 -0.01 -16.05
N PRO A 17 -8.70 0.49 -15.93
CA PRO A 17 -9.52 0.80 -17.09
C PRO A 17 -8.84 1.75 -18.07
N SER A 18 -7.93 2.59 -17.59
CA SER A 18 -7.19 3.51 -18.44
C SER A 18 -6.13 2.82 -19.31
N GLY A 19 -5.89 1.51 -19.09
CA GLY A 19 -4.87 0.78 -19.81
C GLY A 19 -3.56 0.64 -19.06
N HIS A 20 -3.39 1.33 -17.95
CA HIS A 20 -2.18 1.17 -17.13
C HIS A 20 -2.16 -0.21 -16.51
N GLU A 21 -0.97 -0.80 -16.48
CA GLU A 21 -0.79 -2.08 -15.85
C GLU A 21 0.30 -1.92 -14.80
N LEU A 22 -0.01 -2.34 -13.58
CA LEU A 22 0.90 -2.23 -12.45
C LEU A 22 1.05 -3.57 -11.77
N LEU A 23 2.17 -3.77 -11.13
CA LEU A 23 2.41 -4.95 -10.31
C LEU A 23 2.19 -4.56 -8.85
N ILE A 24 1.24 -5.23 -8.19
CA ILE A 24 1.08 -5.13 -6.75
C ILE A 24 2.02 -6.15 -6.14
N ARG A 25 2.84 -5.72 -5.20
CA ARG A 25 3.82 -6.59 -4.55
C ARG A 25 4.26 -6.03 -3.21
N PRO A 26 4.88 -6.85 -2.36
CA PRO A 26 5.48 -6.31 -1.14
C PRO A 26 6.54 -5.28 -1.46
N ILE A 27 6.64 -4.26 -0.60
CA ILE A 27 7.65 -3.22 -0.75
C ILE A 27 9.05 -3.82 -0.57
N ARG A 28 10.03 -3.26 -1.23
CA ARG A 28 11.42 -3.68 -1.12
C ARG A 28 12.29 -2.50 -0.70
N PRO A 29 13.45 -2.76 -0.10
CA PRO A 29 14.33 -1.67 0.29
C PRO A 29 14.66 -0.71 -0.85
N GLU A 30 14.82 -1.25 -2.06
CA GLU A 30 15.16 -0.45 -3.23
C GLU A 30 14.05 0.51 -3.65
N ASP A 31 12.83 0.32 -3.15
CA ASP A 31 11.71 1.20 -3.48
C ASP A 31 11.81 2.57 -2.79
N GLY A 32 12.77 2.77 -1.91
CA GLY A 32 12.86 4.01 -1.14
C GLY A 32 12.92 5.26 -2.00
N ALA A 33 13.83 5.30 -2.97
CA ALA A 33 13.98 6.49 -3.81
C ALA A 33 12.75 6.72 -4.70
N PRO A 34 12.21 5.70 -5.40
CA PRO A 34 10.96 5.90 -6.15
C PRO A 34 9.80 6.34 -5.27
N LEU A 35 9.72 5.83 -4.05
CA LEU A 35 8.66 6.23 -3.14
C LEU A 35 8.79 7.70 -2.75
N GLN A 36 9.99 8.15 -2.41
CA GLN A 36 10.23 9.54 -2.10
C GLN A 36 9.86 10.44 -3.29
N ALA A 37 10.23 10.02 -4.49
CA ALA A 37 9.93 10.80 -5.69
C ALA A 37 8.43 10.88 -5.95
N ALA A 38 7.68 9.82 -5.65
CA ALA A 38 6.24 9.76 -5.91
C ALA A 38 5.40 10.41 -4.81
N PHE A 39 5.99 10.70 -3.67
CA PHE A 39 5.22 11.10 -2.49
C PHE A 39 4.31 12.30 -2.73
N SER A 40 4.80 13.29 -3.46
CA SER A 40 4.00 14.50 -3.72
C SER A 40 2.81 14.25 -4.64
N LEU A 41 2.77 13.12 -5.32
CA LEU A 41 1.68 12.77 -6.23
C LEU A 41 0.57 11.96 -5.56
N PHE A 42 0.78 11.53 -4.31
CA PHE A 42 -0.25 10.81 -3.58
C PHE A 42 -1.32 11.80 -3.11
N GLY A 43 -2.50 11.29 -2.84
CA GLY A 43 -3.70 11.98 -2.46
C GLY A 43 -3.62 13.37 -1.81
N PRO A 44 -4.71 13.85 -1.23
CA PRO A 44 -4.70 15.18 -0.61
C PRO A 44 -3.65 15.28 0.49
N GLU A 45 -3.11 16.48 0.64
CA GLU A 45 -2.01 16.73 1.56
C GLU A 45 -2.33 16.32 2.99
N GLU A 46 -3.55 16.61 3.47
CA GLU A 46 -3.92 16.23 4.84
C GLU A 46 -3.96 14.71 5.02
N ILE A 47 -4.26 13.96 3.97
CA ILE A 47 -4.27 12.51 4.05
C ILE A 47 -2.84 11.99 4.11
N ARG A 48 -1.93 12.58 3.33
CA ARG A 48 -0.52 12.23 3.38
C ARG A 48 0.06 12.51 4.77
N ASP A 49 -0.28 13.68 5.31
CA ASP A 49 0.21 14.07 6.62
C ASP A 49 -0.25 13.10 7.69
N ARG A 50 -1.51 12.69 7.61
CA ARG A 50 -2.07 11.73 8.57
C ARG A 50 -1.39 10.36 8.46
N PHE A 51 -1.16 9.92 7.24
CA PHE A 51 -0.49 8.64 6.98
C PHE A 51 0.93 8.64 7.55
N LEU A 52 1.61 9.76 7.45
CA LEU A 52 3.00 9.89 7.87
C LEU A 52 3.18 10.77 9.10
N GLN A 53 2.11 10.97 9.87
CA GLN A 53 2.16 11.76 11.10
C GLN A 53 2.59 13.21 10.84
N ALA A 54 1.89 13.86 9.94
CA ALA A 54 2.07 15.29 9.62
C ALA A 54 3.44 15.61 9.00
N VAL A 55 3.93 14.73 8.14
CA VAL A 55 5.17 15.00 7.41
C VAL A 55 4.83 15.47 6.02
N THR A 56 5.45 16.54 5.56
CA THR A 56 5.24 17.05 4.22
C THR A 56 6.15 16.39 3.20
N GLU A 57 7.23 15.76 3.65
CA GLU A 57 8.17 15.05 2.80
C GLU A 57 8.54 13.76 3.47
N LEU A 58 8.91 12.76 2.68
CA LEU A 58 9.44 11.53 3.22
C LEU A 58 10.89 11.73 3.64
N SER A 59 11.13 11.71 4.94
CA SER A 59 12.49 11.78 5.44
C SER A 59 13.20 10.46 5.18
N PRO A 60 14.54 10.44 5.17
CA PRO A 60 15.28 9.18 5.04
C PRO A 60 14.90 8.18 6.11
N GLU A 61 14.67 8.62 7.36
CA GLU A 61 14.28 7.73 8.45
C GLU A 61 12.91 7.10 8.23
N THR A 62 11.94 7.91 7.80
CA THR A 62 10.60 7.40 7.52
C THR A 62 10.64 6.43 6.34
N THR A 63 11.41 6.78 5.30
CA THR A 63 11.57 5.90 4.13
C THR A 63 12.15 4.56 4.55
N GLN A 64 13.15 4.58 5.42
CA GLN A 64 13.77 3.37 5.91
C GLN A 64 12.75 2.48 6.64
N ARG A 65 11.92 3.08 7.50
CA ARG A 65 10.90 2.31 8.20
C ARG A 65 9.87 1.72 7.26
N LEU A 66 9.42 2.50 6.28
CA LEU A 66 8.39 2.03 5.34
C LEU A 66 8.89 0.90 4.45
N THR A 67 10.17 0.93 4.07
CA THR A 67 10.73 -0.08 3.19
C THR A 67 11.25 -1.31 3.94
N HIS A 68 11.18 -1.30 5.27
CA HIS A 68 11.61 -2.42 6.10
C HIS A 68 10.55 -2.77 7.13
N PRO A 69 9.34 -3.17 6.70
CA PRO A 69 8.29 -3.51 7.66
C PRO A 69 8.64 -4.78 8.43
N ASN A 70 8.18 -4.84 9.68
CA ASN A 70 8.33 -6.04 10.49
C ASN A 70 7.28 -7.07 10.02
N PRO A 71 7.69 -8.18 9.40
CA PRO A 71 6.72 -9.11 8.82
C PRO A 71 5.79 -9.76 9.86
N LYS A 72 6.13 -9.73 11.13
CA LYS A 72 5.27 -10.29 12.16
C LYS A 72 4.08 -9.39 12.46
N THR A 73 4.24 -8.08 12.32
CA THR A 73 3.22 -7.12 12.74
C THR A 73 2.78 -6.15 11.66
N GLU A 74 3.45 -6.15 10.51
CA GLU A 74 3.18 -5.15 9.48
C GLU A 74 3.20 -5.76 8.09
N ILE A 75 2.49 -5.13 7.17
CA ILE A 75 2.64 -5.39 5.75
C ILE A 75 2.64 -4.05 5.03
N THR A 76 3.48 -3.93 4.03
CA THR A 76 3.46 -2.78 3.13
C THR A 76 3.53 -3.30 1.70
N LEU A 77 2.52 -2.95 0.93
CA LEU A 77 2.44 -3.32 -0.49
C LEU A 77 2.57 -2.07 -1.32
N VAL A 78 3.18 -2.20 -2.49
CA VAL A 78 3.20 -1.13 -3.48
C VAL A 78 2.53 -1.61 -4.74
N ALA A 79 1.97 -0.68 -5.50
CA ALA A 79 1.55 -0.93 -6.87
C ALA A 79 2.51 -0.12 -7.74
N ALA A 80 3.33 -0.79 -8.52
CA ALA A 80 4.43 -0.17 -9.22
C ALA A 80 4.54 -0.71 -10.64
N GLU A 81 5.31 -0.02 -11.47
CA GLU A 81 5.61 -0.53 -12.79
C GLU A 81 6.27 -1.90 -12.67
N SER A 82 6.08 -2.74 -13.70
CA SER A 82 6.68 -4.07 -13.72
C SER A 82 8.15 -3.99 -14.14
N LEU A 83 8.93 -3.35 -13.30
CA LEU A 83 10.37 -3.17 -13.46
C LEU A 83 11.02 -3.54 -12.14
N PRO A 84 12.33 -3.77 -12.13
CA PRO A 84 13.02 -4.06 -10.87
C PRO A 84 12.81 -2.95 -9.84
N ALA A 85 12.72 -3.34 -8.58
CA ALA A 85 12.60 -2.37 -7.49
C ALA A 85 13.77 -1.40 -7.54
N GLY A 86 13.48 -0.13 -7.32
CA GLY A 86 14.47 0.93 -7.48
C GLY A 86 14.36 1.63 -8.82
N GLU A 87 13.92 0.91 -9.86
CA GLU A 87 13.69 1.47 -11.19
C GLU A 87 12.21 1.70 -11.47
N ALA A 88 11.34 0.99 -10.77
CA ALA A 88 9.91 1.06 -10.99
C ALA A 88 9.31 2.29 -10.34
N VAL A 89 8.50 3.03 -11.08
CA VAL A 89 7.73 4.14 -10.51
C VAL A 89 6.65 3.53 -9.61
N VAL A 90 6.53 4.07 -8.40
CA VAL A 90 5.52 3.63 -7.44
C VAL A 90 4.25 4.45 -7.60
N GLY A 91 3.14 3.79 -7.87
CA GLY A 91 1.84 4.46 -8.07
C GLY A 91 0.92 4.40 -6.87
N ALA A 92 1.17 3.52 -5.93
CA ALA A 92 0.34 3.41 -4.73
C ALA A 92 1.08 2.66 -3.65
N VAL A 93 0.69 2.92 -2.40
CA VAL A 93 1.22 2.24 -1.21
C VAL A 93 0.05 1.87 -0.31
N ALA A 94 0.04 0.64 0.16
CA ALA A 94 -0.95 0.17 1.14
C ALA A 94 -0.20 -0.44 2.31
N ARG A 95 -0.57 -0.04 3.52
CA ARG A 95 0.12 -0.48 4.72
C ARG A 95 -0.88 -0.86 5.80
N ALA A 96 -0.55 -1.87 6.56
CA ALA A 96 -1.30 -2.22 7.76
C ALA A 96 -0.32 -2.59 8.87
N SER A 97 -0.66 -2.20 10.09
CA SER A 97 0.20 -2.41 11.25
C SER A 97 -0.66 -2.80 12.44
N ILE A 98 -0.33 -3.92 13.08
CA ILE A 98 -1.07 -4.41 14.24
C ILE A 98 -0.83 -3.47 15.42
N ILE A 99 -1.91 -3.09 16.09
CA ILE A 99 -1.81 -2.29 17.30
C ILE A 99 -1.35 -3.23 18.42
N PRO A 100 -0.22 -2.90 19.09
CA PRO A 100 0.35 -3.80 20.08
C PRO A 100 -0.67 -4.23 21.15
N GLY A 101 -0.68 -5.52 21.46
CA GLY A 101 -1.57 -6.06 22.49
C GLY A 101 -3.01 -6.24 22.05
N THR A 102 -3.32 -6.07 20.77
CA THR A 102 -4.70 -6.20 20.28
C THR A 102 -4.77 -7.14 19.08
N ARG A 103 -6.00 -7.44 18.68
CA ARG A 103 -6.27 -8.18 17.44
C ARG A 103 -6.82 -7.21 16.40
N GLU A 104 -6.29 -6.01 16.38
CA GLU A 104 -6.71 -4.97 15.46
C GLU A 104 -5.49 -4.38 14.77
N ALA A 105 -5.68 -3.86 13.58
CA ALA A 105 -4.62 -3.18 12.86
C ALA A 105 -5.13 -1.88 12.26
N GLU A 106 -4.24 -0.93 12.17
CA GLU A 106 -4.51 0.31 11.45
C GLU A 106 -3.98 0.12 10.04
N TYR A 107 -4.72 0.61 9.06
CA TYR A 107 -4.27 0.57 7.69
C TYR A 107 -4.35 1.96 7.06
N ALA A 108 -3.59 2.15 5.98
CA ALA A 108 -3.66 3.34 5.17
C ALA A 108 -3.34 2.98 3.74
N ILE A 109 -4.02 3.63 2.81
CA ILE A 109 -3.81 3.42 1.38
C ILE A 109 -3.64 4.78 0.75
N LEU A 110 -2.53 4.98 0.03
CA LEU A 110 -2.27 6.19 -0.73
C LEU A 110 -2.16 5.82 -2.20
N ILE A 111 -2.86 6.56 -3.04
CA ILE A 111 -2.89 6.29 -4.47
C ILE A 111 -2.52 7.57 -5.21
N SER A 112 -1.66 7.44 -6.22
CA SER A 112 -1.30 8.56 -7.07
C SER A 112 -2.57 9.18 -7.65
N ARG A 113 -2.62 10.51 -7.70
CA ARG A 113 -3.77 11.23 -8.23
C ARG A 113 -4.13 10.79 -9.65
N PHE A 114 -3.17 10.26 -10.39
CA PHE A 114 -3.41 9.80 -11.76
C PHE A 114 -4.07 8.43 -11.83
N LEU A 115 -4.17 7.74 -10.70
CA LEU A 115 -4.73 6.39 -10.63
C LEU A 115 -5.99 6.31 -9.76
N ILE A 116 -6.41 7.43 -9.22
CA ILE A 116 -7.60 7.48 -8.37
C ILE A 116 -8.84 7.13 -9.20
N GLY A 117 -9.77 6.41 -8.59
CA GLY A 117 -11.04 6.09 -9.23
C GLY A 117 -11.00 4.92 -10.18
N GLN A 118 -9.91 4.16 -10.22
CA GLN A 118 -9.77 3.06 -11.17
C GLN A 118 -9.84 1.66 -10.54
N GLY A 119 -10.20 1.59 -9.26
CA GLY A 119 -10.38 0.30 -8.59
C GLY A 119 -9.15 -0.22 -7.87
N LEU A 120 -8.04 0.50 -7.93
CA LEU A 120 -6.80 0.06 -7.31
C LEU A 120 -6.92 0.00 -5.79
N GLY A 121 -7.59 0.99 -5.17
CA GLY A 121 -7.78 1.01 -3.73
C GLY A 121 -8.52 -0.22 -3.23
N ARG A 122 -9.56 -0.64 -3.96
CA ARG A 122 -10.32 -1.84 -3.60
C ARG A 122 -9.45 -3.09 -3.68
N GLN A 123 -8.64 -3.16 -4.72
CA GLN A 123 -7.75 -4.30 -4.91
C GLN A 123 -6.72 -4.39 -3.76
N LEU A 124 -6.15 -3.25 -3.40
CA LEU A 124 -5.20 -3.20 -2.29
C LEU A 124 -5.88 -3.53 -0.97
N MET A 125 -7.10 -3.03 -0.76
CA MET A 125 -7.85 -3.33 0.46
C MET A 125 -8.10 -4.83 0.60
N ARG A 126 -8.45 -5.50 -0.48
CA ARG A 126 -8.65 -6.96 -0.44
C ARG A 126 -7.42 -7.68 0.06
N LYS A 127 -6.24 -7.23 -0.34
CA LYS A 127 -5.00 -7.84 0.10
C LYS A 127 -4.72 -7.58 1.57
N LEU A 128 -5.03 -6.37 2.04
CA LEU A 128 -4.86 -6.06 3.46
C LEU A 128 -5.81 -6.90 4.31
N VAL A 129 -7.05 -7.10 3.86
CA VAL A 129 -8.01 -7.95 4.57
C VAL A 129 -7.51 -9.38 4.61
N LYS A 130 -6.98 -9.89 3.49
CA LYS A 130 -6.42 -11.23 3.44
C LYS A 130 -5.27 -11.39 4.42
N TRP A 131 -4.41 -10.39 4.49
CA TRP A 131 -3.29 -10.38 5.43
C TRP A 131 -3.81 -10.40 6.87
N GLY A 132 -4.83 -9.58 7.18
CA GLY A 132 -5.40 -9.53 8.51
C GLY A 132 -6.00 -10.86 8.93
N ARG A 133 -6.69 -11.51 8.01
CA ARG A 133 -7.24 -12.86 8.29
C ARG A 133 -6.12 -13.85 8.59
N GLY A 134 -5.04 -13.79 7.86
CA GLY A 134 -3.89 -14.65 8.10
C GLY A 134 -3.22 -14.40 9.44
N LYS A 135 -3.39 -13.21 10.01
CA LYS A 135 -2.87 -12.85 11.32
C LYS A 135 -3.91 -13.03 12.43
N TYR A 136 -5.09 -13.56 12.08
CA TYR A 136 -6.18 -13.78 13.03
C TYR A 136 -6.66 -12.50 13.70
N LEU A 137 -6.67 -11.39 12.93
CA LEU A 137 -7.16 -10.13 13.44
C LEU A 137 -8.68 -10.05 13.35
N ASP A 138 -9.28 -9.26 14.22
CA ASP A 138 -10.73 -9.06 14.25
C ASP A 138 -11.14 -7.84 13.42
N ARG A 139 -10.29 -6.83 13.32
CA ARG A 139 -10.65 -5.58 12.66
C ARG A 139 -9.46 -4.91 12.01
N LEU A 140 -9.75 -4.22 10.91
CA LEU A 140 -8.84 -3.25 10.31
C LEU A 140 -9.57 -1.92 10.28
N TYR A 141 -8.89 -0.84 10.62
CA TYR A 141 -9.48 0.49 10.47
C TYR A 141 -8.43 1.50 10.05
N GLY A 142 -8.89 2.55 9.35
CA GLY A 142 -7.99 3.56 8.84
C GLY A 142 -8.66 4.43 7.80
N ASP A 143 -7.86 5.29 7.18
CA ASP A 143 -8.31 6.18 6.13
C ASP A 143 -7.94 5.64 4.77
N VAL A 144 -8.83 5.82 3.79
CA VAL A 144 -8.57 5.45 2.41
C VAL A 144 -8.59 6.73 1.59
N ALA A 145 -7.47 7.03 0.95
CA ALA A 145 -7.37 8.20 0.07
C ALA A 145 -7.57 7.75 -1.37
N ALA A 146 -8.80 7.39 -1.70
CA ALA A 146 -9.17 6.99 -3.04
C ALA A 146 -10.27 7.91 -3.53
N GLU A 147 -10.33 8.12 -4.83
CA GLU A 147 -11.38 8.92 -5.45
C GLU A 147 -11.48 10.33 -4.88
N ASN A 148 -10.35 10.85 -4.44
CA ASN A 148 -10.23 12.21 -3.91
C ASN A 148 -11.04 12.49 -2.65
N GLU A 149 -11.52 11.45 -1.98
CA GLU A 149 -12.25 11.64 -0.75
C GLU A 149 -11.65 10.82 0.38
N PRO A 150 -11.24 11.46 1.46
CA PRO A 150 -10.79 10.72 2.63
C PRO A 150 -11.98 10.00 3.25
N MET A 151 -11.80 8.76 3.58
CA MET A 151 -12.86 7.96 4.16
C MET A 151 -12.32 7.14 5.30
N LEU A 152 -12.91 7.33 6.49
CA LEU A 152 -12.58 6.48 7.61
C LEU A 152 -13.35 5.19 7.44
N SER A 153 -12.63 4.09 7.46
CA SER A 153 -13.22 2.79 7.20
C SER A 153 -12.92 1.84 8.33
N LEU A 154 -13.94 1.11 8.77
CA LEU A 154 -13.79 0.07 9.78
C LEU A 154 -14.23 -1.23 9.15
N ILE A 155 -13.34 -2.20 9.10
CA ILE A 155 -13.61 -3.47 8.47
C ILE A 155 -13.48 -4.59 9.49
N HIS A 156 -14.56 -5.36 9.64
CA HIS A 156 -14.55 -6.55 10.47
C HIS A 156 -14.12 -7.73 9.61
N ILE A 157 -13.17 -8.45 10.09
CA ILE A 157 -12.59 -9.57 9.34
C ILE A 157 -13.21 -10.88 9.75
#